data_0a76a26d0732fe7692f1f067e087d5b5
#
_entry.id   0a76a26d0732fe7692f1f067e087d5b5
#
_cell.length_a   1.000
_cell.length_b   1.000
_cell.length_c   1.000
_cell.angle_alpha   90.00
_cell.angle_beta   90.00
_cell.angle_gamma   90.00
#
_symmetry.space_group_name_H-M   'P 1'
#
loop_
_entity.id
_entity.type
_entity.pdbx_description
1 polymer ?
#
loop_
_entity_poly.entity_id
_entity_poly.type
_entity_poly.pdbx_seq_one_letter_code
_entity_poly.pdbx_strand_id
1 'polypeptide(L)'
;MTLRINWFPDPNITHTVQPSAPSTVKVDFPVVARRNWLRATVLTVGDTYAQYSLQGDRIPPAGTYHVHCCAFAKHANAFTRVYMKVGGKYTVPLQKEIADGTTVDVDGTITIPDGCEELIVRIAAGNVVGAIGMMSDILIERADTYDAAVGGGFRASSPGTRCRAHRSVRRAGDVR
;
A
#
# COMPACT_ATOMS: atom_id res chain seq x y z
N MET A 1 20.17 20.29 -5.52
CA MET A 1 19.87 18.89 -5.17
C MET A 1 18.55 18.92 -4.39
N THR A 2 17.47 18.43 -4.95
CA THR A 2 16.14 18.46 -4.29
C THR A 2 16.07 17.29 -3.32
N LEU A 3 15.76 17.56 -2.05
CA LEU A 3 15.61 16.53 -1.02
C LEU A 3 14.34 15.72 -1.30
N ARG A 4 14.46 14.42 -1.44
CA ARG A 4 13.32 13.50 -1.55
C ARG A 4 12.82 13.15 -0.16
N ILE A 5 11.53 13.32 0.08
CA ILE A 5 10.89 13.05 1.36
C ILE A 5 9.75 12.06 1.12
N ASN A 6 9.82 10.89 1.77
CA ASN A 6 8.66 10.03 1.90
C ASN A 6 7.82 10.53 3.08
N TRP A 7 6.62 10.99 2.80
CA TRP A 7 5.68 11.50 3.81
C TRP A 7 4.94 10.39 4.55
N PHE A 8 5.00 9.15 4.07
CA PHE A 8 4.45 8.03 4.81
C PHE A 8 5.36 7.70 6.00
N PRO A 9 4.86 7.69 7.24
CA PRO A 9 5.69 7.67 8.45
C PRO A 9 6.36 6.32 8.74
N ASP A 10 5.90 5.23 8.12
CA ASP A 10 6.47 3.88 8.29
C ASP A 10 6.59 3.15 6.94
N PRO A 11 7.42 3.65 6.01
CA PRO A 11 7.49 3.14 4.65
C PRO A 11 7.89 1.67 4.55
N ASN A 12 8.68 1.21 5.50
CA ASN A 12 9.21 -0.16 5.54
C ASN A 12 8.41 -1.09 6.48
N ILE A 13 7.28 -0.61 7.01
CA ILE A 13 6.41 -1.36 7.92
C ILE A 13 7.20 -1.95 9.09
N THR A 14 7.88 -1.08 9.82
CA THR A 14 8.71 -1.40 11.00
C THR A 14 7.93 -1.29 12.31
N HIS A 15 6.62 -1.09 12.24
CA HIS A 15 5.68 -0.92 13.36
C HIS A 15 5.83 0.39 14.13
N THR A 16 6.45 1.39 13.55
CA THR A 16 6.50 2.74 14.14
C THR A 16 5.14 3.42 14.13
N VAL A 17 4.28 3.02 13.20
CA VAL A 17 2.86 3.39 13.17
C VAL A 17 2.02 2.11 13.19
N GLN A 18 1.01 2.09 14.08
CA GLN A 18 0.11 0.95 14.15
C GLN A 18 -1.06 1.12 13.19
N PRO A 19 -1.36 0.11 12.35
CA PRO A 19 -2.55 0.12 11.53
C PRO A 19 -3.80 -0.14 12.37
N SER A 20 -4.95 0.34 11.91
CA SER A 20 -6.25 -0.04 12.43
C SER A 20 -6.93 -1.07 11.52
N ALA A 21 -7.74 -1.94 12.13
CA ALA A 21 -8.54 -2.93 11.43
C ALA A 21 -9.79 -3.27 12.26
N PRO A 22 -10.89 -3.70 11.64
CA PRO A 22 -12.05 -4.23 12.35
C PRO A 22 -11.73 -5.61 12.94
N SER A 23 -12.53 -6.04 13.92
CA SER A 23 -12.36 -7.36 14.59
C SER A 23 -12.58 -8.56 13.66
N THR A 24 -13.16 -8.34 12.49
CA THR A 24 -13.33 -9.32 11.40
C THR A 24 -12.03 -9.68 10.71
N VAL A 25 -10.93 -8.96 10.99
CA VAL A 25 -9.64 -9.10 10.33
C VAL A 25 -8.55 -9.30 11.38
N LYS A 26 -7.71 -10.32 11.16
CA LYS A 26 -6.42 -10.45 11.83
C LYS A 26 -5.37 -9.66 11.07
N VAL A 27 -4.64 -8.81 11.79
CA VAL A 27 -3.50 -8.08 11.26
C VAL A 27 -2.22 -8.68 11.80
N ASP A 28 -1.26 -8.93 10.95
CA ASP A 28 0.10 -9.31 11.30
C ASP A 28 1.13 -8.78 10.27
N PHE A 29 2.41 -9.00 10.55
CA PHE A 29 3.51 -8.37 9.82
C PHE A 29 4.56 -9.39 9.40
N PRO A 30 4.24 -10.27 8.42
CA PRO A 30 5.19 -11.26 7.95
C PRO A 30 6.34 -10.61 7.18
N VAL A 31 7.53 -11.23 7.30
CA VAL A 31 8.67 -10.93 6.45
C VAL A 31 8.68 -11.92 5.28
N VAL A 32 8.46 -11.43 4.07
CA VAL A 32 8.47 -12.24 2.86
C VAL A 32 9.45 -11.64 1.86
N ALA A 33 10.37 -12.44 1.34
CA ALA A 33 11.41 -12.01 0.41
C ALA A 33 12.21 -10.77 0.90
N ARG A 34 12.55 -10.76 2.20
CA ARG A 34 13.28 -9.69 2.90
C ARG A 34 12.53 -8.36 2.97
N ARG A 35 11.19 -8.38 2.86
CA ARG A 35 10.31 -7.23 3.04
C ARG A 35 9.35 -7.47 4.18
N ASN A 36 9.08 -6.44 4.95
CA ASN A 36 7.98 -6.45 5.89
C ASN A 36 6.69 -6.14 5.14
N TRP A 37 5.65 -6.86 5.46
CA TRP A 37 4.33 -6.69 4.89
C TRP A 37 3.31 -6.39 5.98
N LEU A 38 2.42 -5.45 5.75
CA LEU A 38 1.15 -5.40 6.46
C LEU A 38 0.25 -6.46 5.84
N ARG A 39 -0.21 -7.45 6.62
CA ARG A 39 -1.13 -8.49 6.17
C ARG A 39 -2.46 -8.38 6.91
N ALA A 40 -3.53 -8.33 6.14
CA ALA A 40 -4.91 -8.45 6.58
C ALA A 40 -5.43 -9.84 6.19
N THR A 41 -5.83 -10.66 7.17
CA THR A 41 -6.44 -11.97 6.96
C THR A 41 -7.87 -11.93 7.46
N VAL A 42 -8.84 -12.26 6.62
CA VAL A 42 -10.27 -12.24 6.95
C VAL A 42 -10.61 -13.41 7.86
N LEU A 43 -11.13 -13.11 9.06
CA LEU A 43 -11.60 -14.09 10.02
C LEU A 43 -13.10 -14.35 9.87
N THR A 44 -13.86 -13.30 9.59
CA THR A 44 -15.32 -13.36 9.36
C THR A 44 -15.70 -12.38 8.27
N VAL A 45 -16.78 -12.67 7.56
CA VAL A 45 -17.34 -11.79 6.51
C VAL A 45 -17.79 -10.46 7.14
N GLY A 46 -17.56 -9.36 6.45
CA GLY A 46 -17.89 -8.00 6.92
C GLY A 46 -16.91 -6.97 6.36
N ASP A 47 -16.50 -6.02 7.18
CA ASP A 47 -15.40 -5.11 6.85
C ASP A 47 -14.07 -5.89 6.89
N THR A 48 -13.32 -5.86 5.79
CA THR A 48 -12.17 -6.76 5.56
C THR A 48 -10.88 -6.00 5.26
N TYR A 49 -10.57 -4.96 6.02
CA TYR A 49 -9.43 -4.09 5.75
C TYR A 49 -8.44 -3.97 6.91
N ALA A 50 -7.21 -3.60 6.57
CA ALA A 50 -6.24 -2.96 7.46
C ALA A 50 -5.79 -1.63 6.84
N GLN A 51 -5.61 -0.60 7.67
CA GLN A 51 -5.32 0.74 7.19
C GLN A 51 -4.41 1.52 8.12
N TYR A 52 -3.66 2.44 7.52
CA TYR A 52 -2.98 3.54 8.21
C TYR A 52 -3.78 4.82 8.02
N SER A 53 -4.06 5.52 9.11
CA SER A 53 -4.73 6.81 9.12
C SER A 53 -3.73 7.90 9.53
N LEU A 54 -3.51 8.87 8.65
CA LEU A 54 -2.66 10.04 8.89
C LEU A 54 -3.56 11.22 9.21
N GLN A 55 -3.35 11.85 10.37
CA GLN A 55 -4.12 13.00 10.86
C GLN A 55 -3.20 14.07 11.40
N GLY A 56 -3.66 15.32 11.41
CA GLY A 56 -2.89 16.46 11.92
C GLY A 56 -1.55 16.62 11.19
N ASP A 57 -0.47 16.76 11.92
CA ASP A 57 0.88 16.99 11.39
C ASP A 57 1.45 15.83 10.55
N ARG A 58 0.78 14.67 10.56
CA ARG A 58 1.15 13.52 9.74
C ARG A 58 0.60 13.59 8.32
N ILE A 59 -0.36 14.48 8.04
CA ILE A 59 -0.86 14.69 6.69
C ILE A 59 0.19 15.50 5.92
N PRO A 60 0.59 15.06 4.71
CA PRO A 60 1.45 15.87 3.86
C PRO A 60 0.79 17.23 3.55
N PRO A 61 1.56 18.32 3.43
CA PRO A 61 1.02 19.62 3.01
C PRO A 61 0.21 19.55 1.72
N ALA A 62 -0.68 20.52 1.50
CA ALA A 62 -1.43 20.58 0.25
C ALA A 62 -0.52 20.54 -0.98
N GLY A 63 -0.90 19.79 -2.00
CA GLY A 63 -0.09 19.61 -3.20
C GLY A 63 -0.35 18.28 -3.90
N THR A 64 0.39 18.04 -4.98
CA THR A 64 0.31 16.81 -5.77
C THR A 64 1.41 15.83 -5.34
N TYR A 65 1.01 14.58 -5.12
CA TYR A 65 1.87 13.52 -4.62
C TYR A 65 1.79 12.27 -5.48
N HIS A 66 2.95 11.66 -5.72
CA HIS A 66 3.04 10.30 -6.22
C HIS A 66 2.88 9.33 -5.05
N VAL A 67 2.00 8.35 -5.23
CA VAL A 67 1.76 7.27 -4.25
C VAL A 67 2.14 5.95 -4.89
N HIS A 68 2.96 5.20 -4.20
CA HIS A 68 3.35 3.84 -4.59
C HIS A 68 3.26 2.89 -3.41
N CYS A 69 2.87 1.65 -3.67
CA CYS A 69 3.11 0.52 -2.78
C CYS A 69 3.14 -0.79 -3.56
N CYS A 70 3.73 -1.81 -2.97
CA CYS A 70 3.60 -3.18 -3.43
C CYS A 70 2.40 -3.83 -2.76
N ALA A 71 1.51 -4.49 -3.51
CA ALA A 71 0.33 -5.14 -2.97
C ALA A 71 0.19 -6.58 -3.49
N PHE A 72 -0.37 -7.45 -2.63
CA PHE A 72 -0.60 -8.87 -2.92
C PHE A 72 -1.98 -9.29 -2.43
N ALA A 73 -2.62 -10.20 -3.18
CA ALA A 73 -3.89 -10.83 -2.82
C ALA A 73 -3.80 -12.35 -2.85
N LYS A 74 -4.55 -13.03 -1.97
CA LYS A 74 -4.67 -14.49 -1.96
C LYS A 74 -6.05 -14.93 -1.47
N HIS A 75 -6.61 -15.94 -2.14
CA HIS A 75 -7.92 -16.56 -1.91
C HIS A 75 -9.13 -15.69 -2.27
N ALA A 76 -8.92 -14.45 -2.67
CA ALA A 76 -9.89 -13.55 -3.31
C ALA A 76 -9.15 -12.32 -3.82
N ASN A 77 -9.78 -11.54 -4.71
CA ASN A 77 -9.26 -10.22 -5.10
C ASN A 77 -9.20 -9.29 -3.88
N ALA A 78 -8.20 -8.42 -3.86
CA ALA A 78 -8.05 -7.39 -2.84
C ALA A 78 -8.04 -6.00 -3.50
N PHE A 79 -8.12 -4.94 -2.68
CA PHE A 79 -8.06 -3.56 -3.15
C PHE A 79 -7.09 -2.76 -2.29
N THR A 80 -6.17 -2.04 -2.94
CA THR A 80 -5.49 -0.93 -2.28
C THR A 80 -6.24 0.35 -2.59
N ARG A 81 -6.47 1.16 -1.55
CA ARG A 81 -7.19 2.44 -1.66
C ARG A 81 -6.50 3.52 -0.86
N VAL A 82 -6.50 4.72 -1.42
CA VAL A 82 -6.19 5.94 -0.68
C VAL A 82 -7.48 6.72 -0.51
N TYR A 83 -7.81 7.08 0.72
CA TYR A 83 -8.96 7.94 1.03
C TYR A 83 -8.46 9.28 1.52
N MET A 84 -9.20 10.32 1.21
CA MET A 84 -9.03 11.66 1.80
C MET A 84 -10.34 12.13 2.40
N LYS A 85 -10.27 12.74 3.58
CA LYS A 85 -11.40 13.40 4.22
C LYS A 85 -11.22 14.91 4.16
N VAL A 86 -12.20 15.59 3.59
CA VAL A 86 -12.23 17.05 3.47
C VAL A 86 -13.65 17.54 3.77
N GLY A 87 -13.79 18.49 4.68
CA GLY A 87 -15.10 19.00 5.09
C GLY A 87 -16.04 17.89 5.59
N GLY A 88 -15.51 16.92 6.33
CA GLY A 88 -16.23 15.77 6.86
C GLY A 88 -16.58 14.68 5.83
N LYS A 89 -16.23 14.84 4.54
CA LYS A 89 -16.57 13.87 3.47
C LYS A 89 -15.34 13.11 2.99
N TYR A 90 -15.50 11.80 2.79
CA TYR A 90 -14.46 10.94 2.22
C TYR A 90 -14.55 10.88 0.69
N THR A 91 -13.38 10.94 0.04
CA THR A 91 -13.17 10.64 -1.38
C THR A 91 -12.12 9.55 -1.54
N VAL A 92 -12.09 8.90 -2.70
CA VAL A 92 -11.12 7.83 -3.03
C VAL A 92 -10.33 8.24 -4.27
N PRO A 93 -9.29 9.07 -4.13
CA PRO A 93 -8.51 9.55 -5.28
C PRO A 93 -7.67 8.46 -5.95
N LEU A 94 -7.35 7.39 -5.25
CA LEU A 94 -6.61 6.26 -5.80
C LEU A 94 -7.22 4.94 -5.34
N GLN A 95 -7.50 4.05 -6.30
CA GLN A 95 -7.92 2.67 -6.06
C GLN A 95 -7.29 1.75 -7.09
N LYS A 96 -6.78 0.61 -6.62
CA LYS A 96 -6.26 -0.47 -7.47
C LYS A 96 -6.79 -1.82 -6.99
N GLU A 97 -7.35 -2.59 -7.90
CA GLU A 97 -7.69 -3.99 -7.66
C GLU A 97 -6.46 -4.87 -7.86
N ILE A 98 -6.32 -5.85 -6.99
CA ILE A 98 -5.26 -6.87 -7.00
C ILE A 98 -5.96 -8.21 -7.19
N ALA A 99 -5.72 -8.86 -8.33
CA ALA A 99 -6.30 -10.16 -8.61
C ALA A 99 -5.76 -11.25 -7.67
N ASP A 100 -6.58 -12.25 -7.38
CA ASP A 100 -6.19 -13.39 -6.55
C ASP A 100 -4.89 -14.04 -7.04
N GLY A 101 -4.00 -14.36 -6.12
CA GLY A 101 -2.70 -14.98 -6.38
C GLY A 101 -1.66 -14.06 -7.00
N THR A 102 -1.94 -12.75 -7.16
CA THR A 102 -1.02 -11.83 -7.84
C THR A 102 -0.37 -10.84 -6.88
N THR A 103 0.83 -10.39 -7.28
CA THR A 103 1.54 -9.26 -6.68
C THR A 103 1.64 -8.15 -7.72
N VAL A 104 1.26 -6.93 -7.35
CA VAL A 104 1.25 -5.78 -8.25
C VAL A 104 1.92 -4.57 -7.62
N ASP A 105 2.51 -3.73 -8.46
CA ASP A 105 2.84 -2.35 -8.09
C ASP A 105 1.58 -1.49 -8.21
N VAL A 106 1.25 -0.80 -7.13
CA VAL A 106 0.18 0.20 -7.08
C VAL A 106 0.85 1.56 -7.23
N ASP A 107 0.60 2.22 -8.33
CA ASP A 107 1.15 3.52 -8.66
C ASP A 107 0.03 4.49 -9.01
N GLY A 108 0.17 5.73 -8.57
CA GLY A 108 -0.77 6.78 -8.96
C GLY A 108 -0.40 8.14 -8.36
N THR A 109 -1.09 9.15 -8.87
CA THR A 109 -0.93 10.53 -8.41
C THR A 109 -2.21 10.97 -7.71
N ILE A 110 -2.07 11.61 -6.56
CA ILE A 110 -3.18 12.20 -5.80
C ILE A 110 -2.91 13.69 -5.57
N THR A 111 -3.96 14.48 -5.44
CA THR A 111 -3.86 15.88 -5.02
C THR A 111 -4.47 16.02 -3.63
N ILE A 112 -3.66 16.39 -2.66
CA ILE A 112 -4.08 16.69 -1.29
C ILE A 112 -4.47 18.18 -1.26
N PRO A 113 -5.74 18.50 -1.01
CA PRO A 113 -6.20 19.90 -0.93
C PRO A 113 -5.85 20.51 0.42
N ASP A 114 -5.92 21.84 0.49
CA ASP A 114 -5.96 22.53 1.77
C ASP A 114 -7.16 22.05 2.60
N GLY A 115 -6.96 21.95 3.92
CA GLY A 115 -8.00 21.49 4.84
C GLY A 115 -8.28 19.97 4.79
N CYS A 116 -7.36 19.16 4.25
CA CYS A 116 -7.43 17.72 4.38
C CYS A 116 -7.36 17.32 5.87
N GLU A 117 -8.41 16.65 6.36
CA GLU A 117 -8.57 16.26 7.77
C GLU A 117 -7.94 14.90 8.07
N GLU A 118 -7.92 14.02 7.06
CA GLU A 118 -7.41 12.65 7.18
C GLU A 118 -6.98 12.11 5.83
N LEU A 119 -5.85 11.41 5.81
CA LEU A 119 -5.37 10.65 4.66
C LEU A 119 -5.22 9.18 5.09
N ILE A 120 -5.92 8.27 4.40
CA ILE A 120 -5.91 6.84 4.74
C ILE A 120 -5.27 6.05 3.61
N VAL A 121 -4.31 5.19 3.94
CA VAL A 121 -3.79 4.15 3.04
C VAL A 121 -4.30 2.81 3.53
N ARG A 122 -5.08 2.11 2.69
CA ARG A 122 -5.83 0.91 3.06
C ARG A 122 -5.53 -0.25 2.11
N ILE A 123 -5.37 -1.43 2.68
CA ILE A 123 -5.51 -2.71 1.98
C ILE A 123 -6.81 -3.38 2.45
N ALA A 124 -7.71 -3.69 1.53
CA ALA A 124 -8.94 -4.43 1.80
C ALA A 124 -8.82 -5.80 1.13
N ALA A 125 -8.85 -6.87 1.93
CA ALA A 125 -8.93 -8.23 1.43
C ALA A 125 -10.33 -8.51 0.86
N GLY A 126 -10.47 -9.51 0.02
CA GLY A 126 -11.78 -9.94 -0.47
C GLY A 126 -12.67 -10.44 0.66
N ASN A 127 -13.99 -10.26 0.54
CA ASN A 127 -14.95 -10.59 1.60
C ASN A 127 -15.23 -12.11 1.68
N VAL A 128 -14.19 -12.90 1.86
CA VAL A 128 -14.21 -14.37 2.00
C VAL A 128 -13.32 -14.75 3.18
N VAL A 129 -13.81 -15.63 4.06
CA VAL A 129 -13.02 -16.13 5.21
C VAL A 129 -11.73 -16.79 4.71
N GLY A 130 -10.59 -16.40 5.30
CA GLY A 130 -9.26 -16.83 4.89
C GLY A 130 -8.64 -16.02 3.75
N ALA A 131 -9.39 -15.08 3.13
CA ALA A 131 -8.81 -14.16 2.15
C ALA A 131 -7.72 -13.30 2.78
N ILE A 132 -6.69 -13.00 1.99
CA ILE A 132 -5.51 -12.25 2.43
C ILE A 132 -5.30 -11.07 1.48
N GLY A 133 -5.14 -9.89 2.06
CA GLY A 133 -4.60 -8.70 1.39
C GLY A 133 -3.32 -8.27 2.09
N MET A 134 -2.28 -7.94 1.31
CA MET A 134 -1.00 -7.48 1.87
C MET A 134 -0.52 -6.23 1.14
N MET A 135 0.19 -5.35 1.86
CA MET A 135 0.91 -4.22 1.26
C MET A 135 2.27 -3.99 1.92
N SER A 136 3.22 -3.46 1.14
CA SER A 136 4.58 -3.10 1.58
C SER A 136 5.12 -1.91 0.80
N ASP A 137 6.29 -1.39 1.20
CA ASP A 137 7.04 -0.35 0.49
C ASP A 137 6.19 0.89 0.16
N ILE A 138 5.52 1.45 1.17
CA ILE A 138 4.60 2.56 0.97
C ILE A 138 5.37 3.86 0.77
N LEU A 139 5.14 4.52 -0.35
CA LEU A 139 5.70 5.82 -0.70
C LEU A 139 4.59 6.84 -0.91
N ILE A 140 4.73 8.00 -0.28
CA ILE A 140 3.98 9.22 -0.58
C ILE A 140 5.01 10.33 -0.74
N GLU A 141 5.29 10.74 -1.96
CA GLU A 141 6.33 11.73 -2.30
C GLU A 141 5.73 12.82 -3.18
N ARG A 142 6.20 14.06 -3.03
CA ARG A 142 5.78 15.12 -3.95
C ARG A 142 6.06 14.74 -5.41
N ALA A 143 5.08 14.96 -6.27
CA ALA A 143 5.17 14.53 -7.67
C ALA A 143 6.33 15.22 -8.41
N ASP A 144 6.59 16.51 -8.13
CA ASP A 144 7.69 17.26 -8.72
C ASP A 144 9.07 16.69 -8.36
N THR A 145 9.26 16.21 -7.13
CA THR A 145 10.53 15.58 -6.70
C THR A 145 10.67 14.17 -7.24
N TYR A 146 9.58 13.43 -7.32
CA TYR A 146 9.55 12.10 -7.91
C TYR A 146 9.87 12.15 -9.40
N ASP A 147 9.18 13.00 -10.17
CA ASP A 147 9.37 13.16 -11.62
C ASP A 147 10.78 13.62 -11.97
N ALA A 148 11.33 14.56 -11.19
CA ALA A 148 12.71 15.01 -11.38
C ALA A 148 13.74 13.88 -11.16
N ALA A 149 13.47 12.98 -10.22
CA ALA A 149 14.34 11.84 -9.95
C ALA A 149 14.24 10.75 -11.03
N VAL A 150 13.05 10.51 -11.57
CA VAL A 150 12.82 9.49 -12.61
C VAL A 150 13.20 10.01 -13.99
N GLY A 151 12.86 11.27 -14.31
CA GLY A 151 13.13 11.91 -15.62
C GLY A 151 14.60 12.28 -15.83
N GLY A 152 15.38 12.50 -14.78
CA GLY A 152 16.80 12.87 -14.82
C GLY A 152 17.77 11.74 -15.17
N GLY A 153 17.29 10.57 -15.60
CA GLY A 153 18.14 9.43 -15.97
C GLY A 153 18.91 8.81 -14.81
N PHE A 154 18.76 9.32 -13.60
CA PHE A 154 19.18 8.63 -12.41
C PHE A 154 18.22 7.45 -12.20
N ARG A 155 18.62 6.28 -12.65
CA ARG A 155 18.13 5.05 -12.04
C ARG A 155 18.60 5.11 -10.58
N ALA A 156 17.89 5.92 -9.79
CA ALA A 156 17.99 5.78 -8.36
C ALA A 156 17.69 4.32 -8.10
N SER A 157 18.65 3.61 -7.55
CA SER A 157 18.39 2.43 -6.76
C SER A 157 17.59 2.91 -5.54
N SER A 158 16.35 3.36 -5.80
CA SER A 158 15.37 3.47 -4.76
C SER A 158 15.23 2.09 -4.14
N PRO A 159 15.12 1.97 -2.82
CA PRO A 159 14.72 0.73 -2.21
C PRO A 159 13.26 0.35 -2.52
N GLY A 160 12.71 0.81 -3.61
CA GLY A 160 11.48 0.41 -4.28
C GLY A 160 11.79 -0.53 -5.42
N THR A 161 12.29 -1.71 -5.12
CA THR A 161 12.43 -2.77 -6.12
C THR A 161 11.02 -3.15 -6.56
N ARG A 162 10.73 -3.03 -7.86
CA ARG A 162 9.49 -3.55 -8.47
C ARG A 162 9.11 -4.88 -7.80
N CYS A 163 7.84 -5.05 -7.50
CA CYS A 163 7.33 -6.30 -6.96
C CYS A 163 7.67 -7.44 -7.93
N ARG A 164 8.72 -8.20 -7.65
CA ARG A 164 9.01 -9.40 -8.46
C ARG A 164 7.93 -10.42 -8.16
N ALA A 165 7.09 -10.70 -9.16
CA ALA A 165 6.19 -11.83 -9.13
C ALA A 165 6.97 -13.09 -8.73
N HIS A 166 6.57 -13.73 -7.66
CA HIS A 166 7.07 -15.05 -7.29
C HIS A 166 6.56 -16.02 -8.36
N ARG A 167 7.41 -16.36 -9.35
CA ARG A 167 7.16 -17.53 -10.18
C ARG A 167 7.15 -18.73 -9.24
N SER A 168 5.97 -19.31 -9.04
CA SER A 168 5.85 -20.65 -8.48
C SER A 168 6.61 -21.60 -9.40
N VAL A 169 7.77 -22.04 -8.98
CA VAL A 169 8.46 -23.16 -9.62
C VAL A 169 7.61 -24.39 -9.32
N ARG A 170 6.76 -24.78 -10.27
CA ARG A 170 6.23 -26.14 -10.31
C ARG A 170 7.43 -27.05 -10.52
N ARG A 171 7.80 -27.83 -9.52
CA ARG A 171 8.66 -29.01 -9.73
C ARG A 171 7.85 -29.98 -10.61
N ALA A 172 8.32 -30.10 -11.84
CA ALA A 172 7.94 -31.20 -12.69
C ALA A 172 8.65 -32.46 -12.18
N GLY A 173 7.91 -33.53 -12.14
CA GLY A 173 8.47 -34.84 -12.24
C GLY A 173 8.68 -35.56 -10.93
N ASP A 174 8.20 -36.72 -10.65
CA ASP A 174 8.79 -37.90 -11.22
C ASP A 174 7.70 -38.95 -11.43
N VAL A 175 7.63 -39.39 -12.69
CA VAL A 175 6.99 -40.64 -13.06
C VAL A 175 8.03 -41.71 -12.89
N ARG A 176 7.80 -42.63 -11.98
CA ARG A 176 8.16 -44.04 -12.07
C ARG A 176 7.24 -44.89 -11.22
#